data_2255491b2a36530f004fee86c984d2c2
#
_entry.id   2255491b2a36530f004fee86c984d2c2
#
_cell.length_a   1.000
_cell.length_b   1.000
_cell.length_c   1.000
_cell.angle_alpha   90.00
_cell.angle_beta   90.00
_cell.angle_gamma   90.00
#
_symmetry.space_group_name_H-M   'P 1'
#
loop_
_entity.id
_entity.type
_entity.pdbx_description
1 polymer ?
#
loop_
_entity_poly.entity_id
_entity_poly.type
_entity_poly.pdbx_seq_one_letter_code
_entity_poly.pdbx_strand_id
1 'polypeptide(L)'
;MSIIEVNKLTKYYGKSRGIVDVSFAEEEGEIFGFIGPNGAGKSTTIRLLLSLIHPTSGTARIFGKDVLTHGPEIRRDIGYLPSEVFYYEGMKVIDLLKYSASFFDHDCTQRMHELSDIMELEMNRRISDLSYGNKKKVGIVQGLLHSPKLLFLDEPTAGLDPLMQRKFFDLVRSENARGVTVFFSSHILGEVQRLCTRVGIIREGKIVEISDIRTLQKNNYKKVNITAEGLTPAAFDIPGVTNLQAENGSIHFFFKGDINTVVHKLNGLKVGDVTIEEPTLEEIFMHYYE
;
A
#
# COMPACT_ATOMS: atom_id res chain seq x y z
N MET A 1 8.08 -17.61 8.10
CA MET A 1 8.31 -18.34 6.84
C MET A 1 7.70 -17.52 5.72
N SER A 2 8.46 -17.29 4.64
CA SER A 2 7.95 -16.42 3.56
C SER A 2 6.76 -17.05 2.87
N ILE A 3 5.65 -16.32 2.81
CA ILE A 3 4.43 -16.74 2.13
C ILE A 3 4.43 -16.30 0.66
N ILE A 4 5.03 -15.14 0.36
CA ILE A 4 5.29 -14.63 -0.98
C ILE A 4 6.80 -14.47 -1.15
N GLU A 5 7.33 -14.99 -2.25
CA GLU A 5 8.72 -14.81 -2.67
C GLU A 5 8.76 -14.33 -4.11
N VAL A 6 9.39 -13.19 -4.35
CA VAL A 6 9.52 -12.59 -5.68
C VAL A 6 10.99 -12.36 -5.99
N ASN A 7 11.44 -12.85 -7.14
CA ASN A 7 12.83 -12.74 -7.56
C ASN A 7 12.93 -12.17 -8.97
N LYS A 8 13.46 -10.96 -9.09
CA LYS A 8 13.71 -10.22 -10.34
C LYS A 8 12.53 -10.24 -11.30
N LEU A 9 11.30 -10.14 -10.75
CA LEU A 9 10.09 -10.20 -11.53
C LEU A 9 9.99 -8.98 -12.44
N THR A 10 9.83 -9.23 -13.75
CA THR A 10 9.85 -8.19 -14.78
C THR A 10 8.66 -8.37 -15.71
N LYS A 11 8.01 -7.26 -16.08
CA LYS A 11 6.93 -7.21 -17.05
C LYS A 11 7.06 -6.00 -17.97
N TYR A 12 7.08 -6.28 -19.25
CA TYR A 12 6.92 -5.27 -20.30
C TYR A 12 5.62 -5.53 -21.08
N TYR A 13 4.94 -4.46 -21.47
CA TYR A 13 3.79 -4.47 -22.39
C TYR A 13 4.24 -3.91 -23.74
N GLY A 14 4.79 -4.80 -24.60
CA GLY A 14 5.50 -4.36 -25.79
C GLY A 14 6.72 -3.50 -25.42
N LYS A 15 6.72 -2.22 -25.80
CA LYS A 15 7.77 -1.26 -25.43
C LYS A 15 7.52 -0.55 -24.11
N SER A 16 6.31 -0.63 -23.59
CA SER A 16 5.94 0.04 -22.34
C SER A 16 6.35 -0.76 -21.12
N ARG A 17 6.96 -0.09 -20.17
CA ARG A 17 7.37 -0.66 -18.89
C ARG A 17 6.15 -0.94 -18.00
N GLY A 18 6.06 -2.15 -17.42
CA GLY A 18 5.24 -2.46 -16.27
C GLY A 18 6.08 -2.41 -14.99
N ILE A 19 6.83 -3.51 -14.72
CA ILE A 19 7.78 -3.60 -13.59
C ILE A 19 9.12 -4.18 -14.07
N VAL A 20 10.22 -3.85 -13.38
CA VAL A 20 11.58 -4.26 -13.75
C VAL A 20 12.34 -4.73 -12.51
N ASP A 21 12.82 -5.97 -12.54
CA ASP A 21 13.67 -6.58 -11.51
C ASP A 21 13.12 -6.46 -10.08
N VAL A 22 11.80 -6.52 -9.92
CA VAL A 22 11.15 -6.45 -8.61
C VAL A 22 11.48 -7.71 -7.81
N SER A 23 12.02 -7.52 -6.60
CA SER A 23 12.38 -8.61 -5.69
C SER A 23 11.98 -8.24 -4.26
N PHE A 24 11.22 -9.09 -3.60
CA PHE A 24 10.84 -8.96 -2.19
C PHE A 24 10.32 -10.30 -1.65
N ALA A 25 10.20 -10.38 -0.33
CA ALA A 25 9.53 -11.46 0.36
C ALA A 25 8.56 -10.89 1.38
N GLU A 26 7.43 -11.57 1.59
CA GLU A 26 6.44 -11.28 2.61
C GLU A 26 6.31 -12.48 3.55
N GLU A 27 6.34 -12.23 4.85
CA GLU A 27 6.27 -13.26 5.87
C GLU A 27 4.81 -13.62 6.22
N GLU A 28 4.59 -14.85 6.65
CA GLU A 28 3.29 -15.32 7.09
C GLU A 28 2.77 -14.50 8.27
N GLY A 29 1.48 -14.08 8.23
CA GLY A 29 0.85 -13.23 9.24
C GLY A 29 1.28 -11.77 9.18
N GLU A 30 2.04 -11.35 8.19
CA GLU A 30 2.42 -9.95 7.97
C GLU A 30 1.30 -9.17 7.30
N ILE A 31 1.21 -7.86 7.58
CA ILE A 31 0.51 -6.90 6.73
C ILE A 31 1.59 -6.07 6.02
N PHE A 32 1.87 -6.43 4.77
CA PHE A 32 2.88 -5.79 3.94
C PHE A 32 2.26 -4.70 3.07
N GLY A 33 2.74 -3.46 3.24
CA GLY A 33 2.35 -2.33 2.43
C GLY A 33 3.15 -2.26 1.13
N PHE A 34 2.48 -2.04 -0.01
CA PHE A 34 3.15 -1.83 -1.30
C PHE A 34 2.72 -0.48 -1.85
N ILE A 35 3.55 0.54 -1.63
CA ILE A 35 3.22 1.94 -1.86
C ILE A 35 3.95 2.52 -3.05
N GLY A 36 3.25 3.35 -3.81
CA GLY A 36 3.82 4.08 -4.96
C GLY A 36 2.78 4.91 -5.68
N PRO A 37 3.18 5.89 -6.50
CA PRO A 37 2.26 6.71 -7.28
C PRO A 37 1.46 5.87 -8.29
N ASN A 38 0.46 6.49 -8.90
CA ASN A 38 -0.27 5.87 -10.00
C ASN A 38 0.68 5.56 -11.15
N GLY A 39 0.55 4.36 -11.75
CA GLY A 39 1.45 3.89 -12.80
C GLY A 39 2.81 3.36 -12.31
N ALA A 40 3.10 3.34 -11.00
CA ALA A 40 4.36 2.81 -10.46
C ALA A 40 4.56 1.31 -10.66
N GLY A 41 3.49 0.55 -10.93
CA GLY A 41 3.55 -0.91 -11.15
C GLY A 41 2.85 -1.75 -10.08
N LYS A 42 2.15 -1.15 -9.11
CA LYS A 42 1.46 -1.86 -8.01
C LYS A 42 0.51 -2.95 -8.52
N SER A 43 -0.50 -2.57 -9.28
CA SER A 43 -1.49 -3.52 -9.83
C SER A 43 -0.86 -4.53 -10.81
N THR A 44 0.19 -4.13 -11.55
CA THR A 44 0.95 -5.05 -12.40
C THR A 44 1.60 -6.15 -11.57
N THR A 45 2.23 -5.79 -10.43
CA THR A 45 2.84 -6.75 -9.51
C THR A 45 1.79 -7.72 -8.97
N ILE A 46 0.66 -7.22 -8.48
CA ILE A 46 -0.43 -8.06 -7.97
C ILE A 46 -0.95 -9.02 -9.05
N ARG A 47 -1.21 -8.52 -10.27
CA ARG A 47 -1.69 -9.36 -11.38
C ARG A 47 -0.71 -10.47 -11.77
N LEU A 48 0.59 -10.22 -11.67
CA LEU A 48 1.63 -11.23 -11.90
C LEU A 48 1.62 -12.29 -10.79
N LEU A 49 1.52 -11.88 -9.53
CA LEU A 49 1.45 -12.78 -8.38
C LEU A 49 0.20 -13.67 -8.41
N LEU A 50 -0.91 -13.11 -8.86
CA LEU A 50 -2.16 -13.87 -9.07
C LEU A 50 -2.18 -14.70 -10.36
N SER A 51 -1.10 -14.68 -11.16
CA SER A 51 -1.04 -15.36 -12.46
C SER A 51 -2.17 -14.93 -13.42
N LEU A 52 -2.64 -13.69 -13.31
CA LEU A 52 -3.62 -13.10 -14.24
C LEU A 52 -2.94 -12.61 -15.52
N ILE A 53 -1.65 -12.33 -15.46
CA ILE A 53 -0.78 -12.00 -16.59
C ILE A 53 0.56 -12.74 -16.44
N HIS A 54 1.28 -12.92 -17.54
CA HIS A 54 2.56 -13.62 -17.56
C HIS A 54 3.72 -12.62 -17.45
N PRO A 55 4.77 -12.90 -16.66
CA PRO A 55 5.97 -12.09 -16.61
C PRO A 55 6.76 -12.17 -17.92
N THR A 56 7.62 -11.18 -18.16
CA THR A 56 8.63 -11.20 -19.21
C THR A 56 9.85 -12.01 -18.76
N SER A 57 10.21 -11.89 -17.48
CA SER A 57 11.29 -12.66 -16.83
C SER A 57 11.12 -12.62 -15.31
N GLY A 58 11.95 -13.38 -14.60
CA GLY A 58 11.90 -13.52 -13.15
C GLY A 58 10.90 -14.58 -12.70
N THR A 59 10.80 -14.78 -11.40
CA THR A 59 9.95 -15.83 -10.79
C THR A 59 9.21 -15.29 -9.57
N ALA A 60 8.06 -15.89 -9.27
CA ALA A 60 7.34 -15.65 -8.04
C ALA A 60 6.76 -16.95 -7.48
N ARG A 61 6.77 -17.06 -6.16
CA ARG A 61 6.17 -18.19 -5.44
C ARG A 61 5.21 -17.66 -4.38
N ILE A 62 4.12 -18.39 -4.19
CA ILE A 62 3.16 -18.17 -3.10
C ILE A 62 2.89 -19.54 -2.47
N PHE A 63 2.91 -19.59 -1.13
CA PHE A 63 2.82 -20.86 -0.37
C PHE A 63 3.90 -21.87 -0.79
N GLY A 64 5.10 -21.39 -1.18
CA GLY A 64 6.19 -22.20 -1.69
C GLY A 64 6.01 -22.74 -3.12
N LYS A 65 4.86 -22.47 -3.78
CA LYS A 65 4.50 -22.94 -5.12
C LYS A 65 4.72 -21.85 -6.16
N ASP A 66 5.23 -22.24 -7.33
CA ASP A 66 5.39 -21.30 -8.44
C ASP A 66 4.03 -20.84 -8.98
N VAL A 67 3.86 -19.52 -9.11
CA VAL A 67 2.57 -18.90 -9.45
C VAL A 67 2.09 -19.23 -10.86
N LEU A 68 2.99 -19.53 -11.80
CA LEU A 68 2.63 -19.84 -13.20
C LEU A 68 2.16 -21.28 -13.36
N THR A 69 2.81 -22.22 -12.66
CA THR A 69 2.50 -23.64 -12.79
C THR A 69 1.39 -24.11 -11.85
N HIS A 70 1.22 -23.45 -10.70
CA HIS A 70 0.23 -23.82 -9.67
C HIS A 70 -0.84 -22.74 -9.44
N GLY A 71 -1.00 -21.81 -10.36
CA GLY A 71 -1.89 -20.64 -10.19
C GLY A 71 -3.30 -20.98 -9.72
N PRO A 72 -4.04 -21.95 -10.32
CA PRO A 72 -5.39 -22.31 -9.88
C PRO A 72 -5.44 -22.84 -8.44
N GLU A 73 -4.46 -23.64 -8.03
CA GLU A 73 -4.35 -24.20 -6.69
C GLU A 73 -4.09 -23.09 -5.65
N ILE A 74 -3.12 -22.22 -5.94
CA ILE A 74 -2.75 -21.09 -5.10
C ILE A 74 -3.96 -20.15 -4.88
N ARG A 75 -4.72 -19.83 -5.92
CA ARG A 75 -5.85 -18.91 -5.84
C ARG A 75 -7.02 -19.39 -5.00
N ARG A 76 -7.12 -20.69 -4.69
CA ARG A 76 -8.15 -21.21 -3.77
C ARG A 76 -8.01 -20.66 -2.33
N ASP A 77 -6.77 -20.39 -1.91
CA ASP A 77 -6.45 -19.86 -0.58
C ASP A 77 -6.23 -18.33 -0.59
N ILE A 78 -6.51 -17.66 -1.72
CA ILE A 78 -6.30 -16.22 -1.88
C ILE A 78 -7.63 -15.47 -1.98
N GLY A 79 -7.76 -14.40 -1.18
CA GLY A 79 -8.73 -13.35 -1.38
C GLY A 79 -8.14 -12.22 -2.22
N TYR A 80 -8.91 -11.67 -3.14
CA TYR A 80 -8.46 -10.56 -3.98
C TYR A 80 -9.53 -9.49 -4.11
N LEU A 81 -9.17 -8.26 -3.75
CA LEU A 81 -9.94 -7.06 -4.03
C LEU A 81 -9.18 -6.20 -5.04
N PRO A 82 -9.61 -6.14 -6.30
CA PRO A 82 -9.00 -5.27 -7.30
C PRO A 82 -9.31 -3.79 -7.05
N SER A 83 -8.48 -2.90 -7.62
CA SER A 83 -8.70 -1.45 -7.58
C SER A 83 -10.04 -1.06 -8.19
N GLU A 84 -10.40 -1.68 -9.31
CA GLU A 84 -11.70 -1.52 -9.97
C GLU A 84 -12.46 -2.84 -9.94
N VAL A 85 -13.74 -2.78 -9.61
CA VAL A 85 -14.63 -3.92 -9.53
C VAL A 85 -15.68 -3.88 -10.64
N PHE A 86 -15.82 -4.99 -11.35
CA PHE A 86 -16.81 -5.17 -12.42
C PHE A 86 -17.66 -6.41 -12.11
N TYR A 87 -18.96 -6.25 -12.19
CA TYR A 87 -19.90 -7.29 -11.83
C TYR A 87 -20.99 -7.47 -12.89
N TYR A 88 -21.71 -8.58 -12.80
CA TYR A 88 -22.93 -8.82 -13.57
C TYR A 88 -24.05 -7.90 -13.03
N GLU A 89 -24.27 -6.77 -13.68
CA GLU A 89 -25.15 -5.69 -13.20
C GLU A 89 -26.60 -6.12 -12.96
N GLY A 90 -27.09 -7.11 -13.71
CA GLY A 90 -28.45 -7.64 -13.55
C GLY A 90 -28.68 -8.53 -12.34
N MET A 91 -27.61 -8.99 -11.66
CA MET A 91 -27.70 -9.86 -10.49
C MET A 91 -28.02 -9.06 -9.22
N LYS A 92 -28.65 -9.72 -8.23
CA LYS A 92 -28.67 -9.22 -6.86
C LYS A 92 -27.34 -9.50 -6.18
N VAL A 93 -27.00 -8.70 -5.17
CA VAL A 93 -25.78 -8.89 -4.37
C VAL A 93 -25.71 -10.31 -3.79
N ILE A 94 -26.79 -10.79 -3.18
CA ILE A 94 -26.86 -12.14 -2.60
C ILE A 94 -26.59 -13.23 -3.64
N ASP A 95 -27.11 -13.07 -4.86
CA ASP A 95 -26.92 -14.08 -5.92
C ASP A 95 -25.47 -14.11 -6.42
N LEU A 96 -24.83 -12.95 -6.54
CA LEU A 96 -23.41 -12.86 -6.88
C LEU A 96 -22.53 -13.49 -5.80
N LEU A 97 -22.81 -13.20 -4.52
CA LEU A 97 -22.01 -13.74 -3.41
C LEU A 97 -22.18 -15.26 -3.28
N LYS A 98 -23.42 -15.78 -3.46
CA LYS A 98 -23.67 -17.23 -3.53
C LYS A 98 -22.96 -17.87 -4.73
N TYR A 99 -22.97 -17.21 -5.89
CA TYR A 99 -22.23 -17.67 -7.06
C TYR A 99 -20.71 -17.73 -6.76
N SER A 100 -20.17 -16.69 -6.12
CA SER A 100 -18.75 -16.69 -5.73
C SER A 100 -18.45 -17.80 -4.70
N ALA A 101 -19.34 -18.02 -3.73
CA ALA A 101 -19.21 -19.09 -2.74
C ALA A 101 -19.19 -20.48 -3.37
N SER A 102 -19.91 -20.69 -4.49
CA SER A 102 -19.99 -21.99 -5.17
C SER A 102 -18.66 -22.48 -5.78
N PHE A 103 -17.63 -21.66 -5.84
CA PHE A 103 -16.28 -22.06 -6.27
C PHE A 103 -15.45 -22.72 -5.16
N PHE A 104 -15.93 -22.72 -3.92
CA PHE A 104 -15.22 -23.27 -2.77
C PHE A 104 -15.91 -24.53 -2.24
N ASP A 105 -15.13 -25.49 -1.75
CA ASP A 105 -15.59 -26.82 -1.33
C ASP A 105 -16.21 -26.83 0.10
N HIS A 106 -16.42 -25.67 0.72
CA HIS A 106 -16.99 -25.52 2.06
C HIS A 106 -18.11 -24.47 2.08
N ASP A 107 -18.96 -24.54 3.09
CA ASP A 107 -20.07 -23.60 3.25
C ASP A 107 -19.56 -22.23 3.70
N CYS A 108 -19.72 -21.22 2.85
CA CYS A 108 -19.37 -19.83 3.10
C CYS A 108 -20.57 -19.01 3.61
N THR A 109 -21.76 -19.59 3.82
CA THR A 109 -23.01 -18.86 4.05
C THR A 109 -22.94 -18.01 5.31
N GLN A 110 -22.51 -18.58 6.43
CA GLN A 110 -22.40 -17.84 7.69
C GLN A 110 -21.43 -16.67 7.54
N ARG A 111 -20.26 -16.95 6.99
CA ARG A 111 -19.22 -15.94 6.80
C ARG A 111 -19.64 -14.82 5.86
N MET A 112 -20.35 -15.16 4.80
CA MET A 112 -20.92 -14.20 3.86
C MET A 112 -21.88 -13.21 4.58
N HIS A 113 -22.75 -13.71 5.46
CA HIS A 113 -23.66 -12.85 6.24
C HIS A 113 -22.91 -11.98 7.24
N GLU A 114 -21.98 -12.53 8.03
CA GLU A 114 -21.14 -11.78 8.97
C GLU A 114 -20.44 -10.61 8.30
N LEU A 115 -19.78 -10.85 7.16
CA LEU A 115 -19.06 -9.82 6.40
C LEU A 115 -20.02 -8.79 5.81
N SER A 116 -21.18 -9.22 5.33
CA SER A 116 -22.21 -8.32 4.78
C SER A 116 -22.75 -7.38 5.85
N ASP A 117 -22.95 -7.86 7.07
CA ASP A 117 -23.41 -7.05 8.21
C ASP A 117 -22.32 -6.02 8.61
N ILE A 118 -21.04 -6.45 8.70
CA ILE A 118 -19.92 -5.56 9.00
C ILE A 118 -19.82 -4.42 7.97
N MET A 119 -19.97 -4.75 6.69
CA MET A 119 -19.88 -3.79 5.60
C MET A 119 -21.19 -3.07 5.30
N GLU A 120 -22.26 -3.30 6.07
CA GLU A 120 -23.59 -2.71 5.88
C GLU A 120 -24.07 -2.88 4.43
N LEU A 121 -24.05 -4.11 3.93
CA LEU A 121 -24.33 -4.43 2.55
C LEU A 121 -25.79 -4.87 2.36
N GLU A 122 -26.52 -4.16 1.49
CA GLU A 122 -27.90 -4.48 1.13
C GLU A 122 -27.97 -5.68 0.17
N MET A 123 -28.04 -6.89 0.71
CA MET A 123 -27.93 -8.17 0.00
C MET A 123 -28.99 -8.37 -1.11
N ASN A 124 -30.19 -7.82 -0.93
CA ASN A 124 -31.29 -7.99 -1.88
C ASN A 124 -31.32 -6.96 -3.02
N ARG A 125 -30.45 -5.97 -2.99
CA ARG A 125 -30.36 -4.92 -4.00
C ARG A 125 -29.69 -5.42 -5.27
N ARG A 126 -30.09 -4.87 -6.42
CA ARG A 126 -29.39 -5.16 -7.69
C ARG A 126 -28.06 -4.42 -7.75
N ILE A 127 -27.06 -5.04 -8.37
CA ILE A 127 -25.71 -4.47 -8.51
C ILE A 127 -25.73 -3.20 -9.36
N SER A 128 -26.59 -3.14 -10.38
CA SER A 128 -26.80 -1.92 -11.19
C SER A 128 -27.18 -0.69 -10.37
N ASP A 129 -27.90 -0.91 -9.24
CA ASP A 129 -28.44 0.17 -8.41
C ASP A 129 -27.47 0.61 -7.30
N LEU A 130 -26.28 -0.01 -7.22
CA LEU A 130 -25.26 0.29 -6.23
C LEU A 130 -24.37 1.45 -6.67
N SER A 131 -24.05 2.33 -5.71
CA SER A 131 -22.97 3.30 -5.88
C SER A 131 -21.60 2.59 -6.02
N TYR A 132 -20.59 3.29 -6.52
CA TYR A 132 -19.22 2.76 -6.62
C TYR A 132 -18.71 2.23 -5.28
N GLY A 133 -18.90 2.98 -4.18
CA GLY A 133 -18.53 2.54 -2.84
C GLY A 133 -19.24 1.26 -2.38
N ASN A 134 -20.54 1.12 -2.69
CA ASN A 134 -21.28 -0.11 -2.37
C ASN A 134 -20.83 -1.29 -3.24
N LYS A 135 -20.48 -1.08 -4.51
CA LYS A 135 -19.84 -2.11 -5.35
C LYS A 135 -18.50 -2.55 -4.75
N LYS A 136 -17.73 -1.61 -4.18
CA LYS A 136 -16.47 -1.92 -3.48
C LYS A 136 -16.70 -2.79 -2.24
N LYS A 137 -17.76 -2.50 -1.45
CA LYS A 137 -18.15 -3.35 -0.29
C LYS A 137 -18.47 -4.78 -0.73
N VAL A 138 -19.16 -4.96 -1.86
CA VAL A 138 -19.41 -6.31 -2.44
C VAL A 138 -18.09 -7.02 -2.69
N GLY A 139 -17.09 -6.34 -3.29
CA GLY A 139 -15.77 -6.91 -3.53
C GLY A 139 -15.02 -7.30 -2.27
N ILE A 140 -15.15 -6.50 -1.20
CA ILE A 140 -14.57 -6.83 0.10
C ILE A 140 -15.17 -8.14 0.65
N VAL A 141 -16.50 -8.25 0.64
CA VAL A 141 -17.17 -9.48 1.09
C VAL A 141 -16.79 -10.66 0.21
N GLN A 142 -16.81 -10.49 -1.12
CA GLN A 142 -16.42 -11.52 -2.08
C GLN A 142 -14.98 -12.02 -1.87
N GLY A 143 -14.04 -11.12 -1.59
CA GLY A 143 -12.63 -11.49 -1.35
C GLY A 143 -12.38 -12.22 -0.04
N LEU A 144 -13.30 -12.12 0.94
CA LEU A 144 -13.13 -12.66 2.28
C LEU A 144 -14.06 -13.83 2.63
N LEU A 145 -15.13 -14.06 1.86
CA LEU A 145 -16.19 -15.00 2.24
C LEU A 145 -15.73 -16.47 2.39
N HIS A 146 -14.64 -16.85 1.71
CA HIS A 146 -14.07 -18.19 1.76
C HIS A 146 -12.94 -18.35 2.79
N SER A 147 -12.74 -17.32 3.65
CA SER A 147 -11.70 -17.31 4.70
C SER A 147 -10.29 -17.60 4.15
N PRO A 148 -9.77 -16.72 3.26
CA PRO A 148 -8.47 -16.92 2.61
C PRO A 148 -7.31 -16.90 3.62
N LYS A 149 -6.18 -17.54 3.26
CA LYS A 149 -4.92 -17.47 4.01
C LYS A 149 -4.08 -16.23 3.66
N LEU A 150 -4.27 -15.73 2.43
CA LEU A 150 -3.57 -14.56 1.90
C LEU A 150 -4.57 -13.64 1.22
N LEU A 151 -4.52 -12.35 1.54
CA LEU A 151 -5.42 -11.33 1.02
C LEU A 151 -4.64 -10.29 0.21
N PHE A 152 -4.94 -10.17 -1.07
CA PHE A 152 -4.46 -9.08 -1.91
C PHE A 152 -5.48 -7.95 -1.98
N LEU A 153 -5.06 -6.75 -1.60
CA LEU A 153 -5.88 -5.54 -1.56
C LEU A 153 -5.26 -4.47 -2.47
N ASP A 154 -5.85 -4.24 -3.63
CA ASP A 154 -5.38 -3.24 -4.59
C ASP A 154 -6.23 -1.98 -4.49
N GLU A 155 -5.68 -0.93 -3.85
CA GLU A 155 -6.36 0.35 -3.59
C GLU A 155 -7.76 0.16 -2.96
N PRO A 156 -7.86 -0.56 -1.83
CA PRO A 156 -9.14 -1.08 -1.34
C PRO A 156 -10.10 -0.03 -0.81
N THR A 157 -9.61 1.14 -0.42
CA THR A 157 -10.38 2.21 0.23
C THR A 157 -10.99 3.20 -0.76
N ALA A 158 -10.59 3.12 -2.05
CA ALA A 158 -11.11 4.00 -3.09
C ALA A 158 -12.64 3.94 -3.16
N GLY A 159 -13.29 5.10 -3.00
CA GLY A 159 -14.75 5.24 -3.04
C GLY A 159 -15.49 4.87 -1.76
N LEU A 160 -14.81 4.45 -0.71
CA LEU A 160 -15.39 4.27 0.62
C LEU A 160 -15.40 5.61 1.39
N ASP A 161 -16.49 5.91 2.08
CA ASP A 161 -16.53 7.03 3.01
C ASP A 161 -15.64 6.77 4.25
N PRO A 162 -15.26 7.82 5.02
CA PRO A 162 -14.33 7.68 6.15
C PRO A 162 -14.76 6.69 7.23
N LEU A 163 -16.06 6.56 7.49
CA LEU A 163 -16.60 5.62 8.48
C LEU A 163 -16.41 4.18 7.99
N MET A 164 -16.71 3.95 6.73
CA MET A 164 -16.58 2.65 6.10
C MET A 164 -15.12 2.23 5.92
N GLN A 165 -14.21 3.20 5.62
CA GLN A 165 -12.76 2.95 5.63
C GLN A 165 -12.29 2.47 7.00
N ARG A 166 -12.79 3.09 8.09
CA ARG A 166 -12.45 2.66 9.45
C ARG A 166 -12.89 1.21 9.71
N LYS A 167 -14.13 0.87 9.38
CA LYS A 167 -14.66 -0.51 9.51
C LYS A 167 -13.85 -1.51 8.69
N PHE A 168 -13.47 -1.13 7.48
CA PHE A 168 -12.62 -1.94 6.62
C PHE A 168 -11.24 -2.21 7.25
N PHE A 169 -10.57 -1.19 7.79
CA PHE A 169 -9.29 -1.39 8.47
C PHE A 169 -9.41 -2.25 9.72
N ASP A 170 -10.48 -2.09 10.48
CA ASP A 170 -10.74 -2.93 11.65
C ASP A 170 -11.03 -4.39 11.24
N LEU A 171 -11.74 -4.60 10.13
CA LEU A 171 -11.94 -5.93 9.53
C LEU A 171 -10.60 -6.56 9.10
N VAL A 172 -9.76 -5.84 8.36
CA VAL A 172 -8.45 -6.35 7.91
C VAL A 172 -7.56 -6.72 9.10
N ARG A 173 -7.53 -5.91 10.17
CA ARG A 173 -6.80 -6.25 11.40
C ARG A 173 -7.36 -7.49 12.09
N SER A 174 -8.67 -7.63 12.12
CA SER A 174 -9.34 -8.81 12.66
C SER A 174 -8.98 -10.08 11.90
N GLU A 175 -8.95 -10.01 10.56
CA GLU A 175 -8.52 -11.14 9.73
C GLU A 175 -7.04 -11.47 9.95
N ASN A 176 -6.18 -10.45 10.00
CA ASN A 176 -4.76 -10.66 10.28
C ASN A 176 -4.52 -11.26 11.67
N ALA A 177 -5.26 -10.84 12.69
CA ALA A 177 -5.22 -11.44 14.03
C ALA A 177 -5.66 -12.92 14.05
N ARG A 178 -6.39 -13.38 13.03
CA ARG A 178 -6.75 -14.79 12.79
C ARG A 178 -5.69 -15.55 11.99
N GLY A 179 -4.59 -14.89 11.60
CA GLY A 179 -3.48 -15.49 10.86
C GLY A 179 -3.50 -15.23 9.36
N VAL A 180 -4.41 -14.41 8.84
CA VAL A 180 -4.43 -14.03 7.41
C VAL A 180 -3.26 -13.09 7.12
N THR A 181 -2.46 -13.42 6.12
CA THR A 181 -1.41 -12.53 5.58
C THR A 181 -2.05 -11.53 4.62
N VAL A 182 -1.57 -10.29 4.59
CA VAL A 182 -2.20 -9.23 3.81
C VAL A 182 -1.18 -8.44 2.99
N PHE A 183 -1.28 -8.53 1.68
CA PHE A 183 -0.59 -7.66 0.74
C PHE A 183 -1.48 -6.46 0.40
N PHE A 184 -1.10 -5.29 0.90
CA PHE A 184 -1.90 -4.07 0.83
C PHE A 184 -1.25 -3.04 -0.09
N SER A 185 -1.84 -2.76 -1.26
CA SER A 185 -1.34 -1.70 -2.13
C SER A 185 -2.13 -0.40 -1.95
N SER A 186 -1.41 0.72 -1.89
CA SER A 186 -2.01 2.06 -1.83
C SER A 186 -1.06 3.12 -2.40
N HIS A 187 -1.61 4.26 -2.78
CA HIS A 187 -0.86 5.49 -3.02
C HIS A 187 -1.03 6.49 -1.86
N ILE A 188 -1.84 6.14 -0.85
CA ILE A 188 -2.13 6.96 0.32
C ILE A 188 -1.30 6.45 1.51
N LEU A 189 -0.31 7.23 1.90
CA LEU A 189 0.62 6.84 2.94
C LEU A 189 -0.03 6.64 4.29
N GLY A 190 -0.98 7.50 4.67
CA GLY A 190 -1.70 7.42 5.95
C GLY A 190 -2.43 6.08 6.14
N GLU A 191 -2.86 5.42 5.06
CA GLU A 191 -3.45 4.08 5.10
C GLU A 191 -2.42 3.01 5.44
N VAL A 192 -1.26 3.08 4.76
CA VAL A 192 -0.14 2.16 4.98
C VAL A 192 0.39 2.29 6.40
N GLN A 193 0.58 3.50 6.90
CA GLN A 193 0.99 3.77 8.28
C GLN A 193 0.03 3.17 9.31
N ARG A 194 -1.25 3.27 9.01
CA ARG A 194 -2.31 2.82 9.91
C ARG A 194 -2.40 1.30 10.00
N LEU A 195 -2.08 0.60 8.92
CA LEU A 195 -2.37 -0.83 8.79
C LEU A 195 -1.11 -1.71 8.77
N CYS A 196 -0.07 -1.28 8.04
CA CYS A 196 1.08 -2.12 7.73
C CYS A 196 2.19 -2.03 8.80
N THR A 197 3.00 -3.07 8.88
CA THR A 197 4.20 -3.10 9.73
C THR A 197 5.46 -2.83 8.92
N ARG A 198 5.50 -3.35 7.69
CA ARG A 198 6.60 -3.20 6.74
C ARG A 198 6.07 -2.73 5.39
N VAL A 199 6.89 -2.03 4.64
CA VAL A 199 6.48 -1.43 3.37
C VAL A 199 7.56 -1.60 2.30
N GLY A 200 7.11 -1.91 1.08
CA GLY A 200 7.90 -1.81 -0.13
C GLY A 200 7.48 -0.57 -0.93
N ILE A 201 8.44 0.30 -1.21
CA ILE A 201 8.22 1.51 -2.02
C ILE A 201 8.56 1.17 -3.46
N ILE A 202 7.57 1.33 -4.34
CA ILE A 202 7.77 1.13 -5.78
C ILE A 202 7.67 2.46 -6.52
N ARG A 203 8.66 2.74 -7.35
CA ARG A 203 8.70 3.89 -8.25
C ARG A 203 9.15 3.42 -9.62
N GLU A 204 8.48 3.89 -10.67
CA GLU A 204 8.86 3.58 -12.04
C GLU A 204 9.12 2.08 -12.31
N GLY A 205 8.27 1.21 -11.76
CA GLY A 205 8.35 -0.24 -11.94
C GLY A 205 9.47 -0.92 -11.17
N LYS A 206 10.21 -0.23 -10.30
CA LYS A 206 11.29 -0.77 -9.47
C LYS A 206 11.03 -0.54 -8.00
N ILE A 207 11.45 -1.48 -7.17
CA ILE A 207 11.48 -1.26 -5.73
C ILE A 207 12.64 -0.32 -5.41
N VAL A 208 12.32 0.77 -4.71
CA VAL A 208 13.29 1.77 -4.26
C VAL A 208 13.77 1.45 -2.85
N GLU A 209 12.86 0.99 -1.98
CA GLU A 209 13.14 0.70 -0.58
C GLU A 209 12.18 -0.38 -0.05
N ILE A 210 12.67 -1.22 0.85
CA ILE A 210 11.85 -2.10 1.69
C ILE A 210 12.28 -1.90 3.13
N SER A 211 11.36 -1.46 3.98
CA SER A 211 11.70 -1.13 5.36
C SER A 211 10.51 -1.29 6.31
N ASP A 212 10.80 -1.48 7.60
CA ASP A 212 9.80 -1.33 8.65
C ASP A 212 9.33 0.12 8.75
N ILE A 213 8.04 0.33 8.90
CA ILE A 213 7.48 1.69 9.03
C ILE A 213 8.10 2.44 10.21
N ARG A 214 8.35 1.75 11.34
CA ARG A 214 9.02 2.34 12.50
C ARG A 214 10.46 2.75 12.20
N THR A 215 11.17 1.99 11.37
CA THR A 215 12.54 2.30 10.94
C THR A 215 12.56 3.51 10.02
N LEU A 216 11.60 3.62 9.09
CA LEU A 216 11.44 4.80 8.24
C LEU A 216 11.17 6.06 9.07
N GLN A 217 10.35 5.97 10.11
CA GLN A 217 10.09 7.09 11.03
C GLN A 217 11.33 7.47 11.86
N LYS A 218 12.16 6.49 12.24
CA LYS A 218 13.39 6.71 13.01
C LYS A 218 14.58 7.13 12.16
N ASN A 219 14.48 7.02 10.82
CA ASN A 219 15.53 7.54 9.94
C ASN A 219 15.73 9.02 10.26
N ASN A 220 16.92 9.34 10.78
CA ASN A 220 17.36 10.58 11.41
C ASN A 220 17.22 11.85 10.54
N TYR A 221 16.22 11.90 9.66
CA TYR A 221 15.86 13.14 8.99
C TYR A 221 15.13 14.06 9.97
N LYS A 222 15.56 15.32 10.02
CA LYS A 222 14.84 16.39 10.69
C LYS A 222 14.38 17.37 9.61
N LYS A 223 13.13 17.78 9.70
CA LYS A 223 12.60 18.92 8.95
C LYS A 223 12.99 20.18 9.70
N VAL A 224 13.73 21.03 9.04
CA VAL A 224 14.25 22.26 9.61
C VAL A 224 13.63 23.44 8.86
N ASN A 225 13.01 24.34 9.60
CA ASN A 225 12.53 25.61 9.08
C ASN A 225 13.22 26.73 9.86
N ILE A 226 13.81 27.69 9.16
CA ILE A 226 14.56 28.79 9.76
C ILE A 226 14.10 30.09 9.13
N THR A 227 13.75 31.08 9.97
CA THR A 227 13.49 32.45 9.57
C THR A 227 14.51 33.33 10.23
N ALA A 228 15.36 34.02 9.47
CA ALA A 228 16.39 34.93 10.02
C ALA A 228 16.71 36.05 9.04
N GLU A 229 17.15 37.20 9.60
CA GLU A 229 17.65 38.32 8.80
C GLU A 229 19.02 37.94 8.16
N GLY A 230 19.17 38.20 6.85
CA GLY A 230 20.42 37.93 6.14
C GLY A 230 20.65 36.44 5.82
N LEU A 231 19.63 35.61 5.94
CA LEU A 231 19.69 34.17 5.65
C LEU A 231 19.96 33.94 4.17
N THR A 232 20.98 33.13 3.86
CA THR A 232 21.29 32.72 2.49
C THR A 232 21.25 31.20 2.36
N PRO A 233 20.66 30.63 1.29
CA PRO A 233 20.63 29.17 1.08
C PRO A 233 22.03 28.54 1.08
N ALA A 234 23.03 29.25 0.56
CA ALA A 234 24.43 28.78 0.52
C ALA A 234 25.03 28.52 1.92
N ALA A 235 24.51 29.15 2.99
CA ALA A 235 24.98 28.91 4.35
C ALA A 235 24.62 27.47 4.84
N PHE A 236 23.59 26.87 4.26
CA PHE A 236 23.09 25.55 4.61
C PHE A 236 23.35 24.48 3.51
N ASP A 237 24.22 24.78 2.53
CA ASP A 237 24.74 23.78 1.60
C ASP A 237 25.82 22.95 2.32
N ILE A 238 25.37 22.05 3.19
CA ILE A 238 26.21 21.18 4.01
C ILE A 238 25.81 19.71 3.81
N PRO A 239 26.74 18.77 4.00
CA PRO A 239 26.45 17.35 3.90
C PRO A 239 25.25 16.95 4.78
N GLY A 240 24.30 16.22 4.21
CA GLY A 240 23.10 15.77 4.89
C GLY A 240 21.88 16.68 4.72
N VAL A 241 22.04 17.85 4.11
CA VAL A 241 20.90 18.69 3.69
C VAL A 241 20.36 18.22 2.34
N THR A 242 19.05 18.10 2.26
CA THR A 242 18.31 17.77 1.03
C THR A 242 17.08 18.66 0.93
N ASN A 243 16.57 18.87 -0.28
CA ASN A 243 15.36 19.69 -0.57
C ASN A 243 15.41 21.08 0.04
N LEU A 244 16.56 21.75 -0.12
CA LEU A 244 16.73 23.12 0.35
C LEU A 244 15.85 24.07 -0.49
N GLN A 245 14.88 24.71 0.16
CA GLN A 245 14.00 25.72 -0.43
C GLN A 245 14.11 27.03 0.36
N ALA A 246 14.09 28.15 -0.35
CA ALA A 246 14.10 29.47 0.27
C ALA A 246 12.92 30.28 -0.24
N GLU A 247 12.07 30.71 0.69
CA GLU A 247 10.90 31.53 0.41
C GLU A 247 10.71 32.61 1.48
N ASN A 248 10.45 33.85 1.07
CA ASN A 248 10.03 34.94 1.94
C ASN A 248 10.92 35.17 3.18
N GLY A 249 12.25 34.99 3.06
CA GLY A 249 13.17 35.16 4.18
C GLY A 249 13.26 33.97 5.14
N SER A 250 12.65 32.85 4.77
CA SER A 250 12.74 31.57 5.46
C SER A 250 13.43 30.53 4.58
N ILE A 251 14.13 29.59 5.20
CA ILE A 251 14.72 28.42 4.55
C ILE A 251 14.12 27.16 5.14
N HIS A 252 13.72 26.23 4.26
CA HIS A 252 13.16 24.93 4.62
C HIS A 252 14.04 23.86 3.99
N PHE A 253 14.40 22.82 4.77
CA PHE A 253 15.17 21.69 4.28
C PHE A 253 15.01 20.45 5.14
N PHE A 254 15.34 19.29 4.61
CA PHE A 254 15.54 18.09 5.39
C PHE A 254 17.02 17.90 5.69
N PHE A 255 17.32 17.53 6.93
CA PHE A 255 18.67 17.31 7.39
C PHE A 255 18.84 15.90 7.97
N LYS A 256 19.85 15.17 7.49
CA LYS A 256 20.28 13.88 8.03
C LYS A 256 21.68 14.00 8.60
N GLY A 257 21.79 14.00 9.92
CA GLY A 257 23.07 14.12 10.60
C GLY A 257 22.92 14.59 12.04
N ASP A 258 24.04 15.05 12.63
CA ASP A 258 24.03 15.66 13.95
C ASP A 258 23.40 17.06 13.86
N ILE A 259 22.25 17.23 14.50
CA ILE A 259 21.49 18.49 14.48
C ILE A 259 22.29 19.68 15.02
N ASN A 260 23.29 19.44 15.88
CA ASN A 260 24.19 20.48 16.34
C ASN A 260 24.90 21.20 15.19
N THR A 261 25.16 20.53 14.07
CA THR A 261 25.73 21.14 12.86
C THR A 261 24.85 22.28 12.34
N VAL A 262 23.53 22.06 12.34
CA VAL A 262 22.55 23.10 11.95
C VAL A 262 22.51 24.21 13.00
N VAL A 263 22.44 23.84 14.29
CA VAL A 263 22.38 24.80 15.39
C VAL A 263 23.63 25.70 15.41
N HIS A 264 24.81 25.16 15.16
CA HIS A 264 26.05 25.96 15.07
C HIS A 264 26.03 26.98 13.91
N LYS A 265 25.36 26.66 12.80
CA LYS A 265 25.18 27.59 11.66
C LYS A 265 24.25 28.76 11.97
N LEU A 266 23.39 28.62 12.96
CA LEU A 266 22.52 29.72 13.42
C LEU A 266 23.27 30.73 14.31
N ASN A 267 24.43 30.36 14.82
CA ASN A 267 25.22 31.22 15.67
C ASN A 267 25.67 32.50 14.91
N GLY A 268 25.35 33.65 15.43
CA GLY A 268 25.64 34.95 14.83
C GLY A 268 24.58 35.45 13.85
N LEU A 269 23.52 34.69 13.58
CA LEU A 269 22.36 35.16 12.84
C LEU A 269 21.30 35.72 13.78
N LYS A 270 20.57 36.75 13.33
CA LYS A 270 19.40 37.26 14.05
C LYS A 270 18.19 36.39 13.67
N VAL A 271 18.05 35.26 14.41
CA VAL A 271 16.99 34.29 14.20
C VAL A 271 15.67 34.84 14.67
N GLY A 272 14.67 34.88 13.81
CA GLY A 272 13.28 35.20 14.11
C GLY A 272 12.48 34.03 14.59
N ASP A 273 12.65 32.87 13.90
CA ASP A 273 12.00 31.59 14.25
C ASP A 273 12.84 30.42 13.79
N VAL A 274 12.79 29.30 14.52
CA VAL A 274 13.37 28.03 14.13
C VAL A 274 12.50 26.87 14.61
N THR A 275 12.12 25.99 13.69
CA THR A 275 11.47 24.72 14.02
C THR A 275 12.32 23.55 13.53
N ILE A 276 12.49 22.56 14.39
CA ILE A 276 13.18 21.31 14.10
C ILE A 276 12.23 20.19 14.51
N GLU A 277 11.65 19.55 13.52
CA GLU A 277 10.61 18.53 13.71
C GLU A 277 11.04 17.20 13.09
N GLU A 278 10.39 16.13 13.50
CA GLU A 278 10.45 14.88 12.75
C GLU A 278 9.58 15.03 11.50
N PRO A 279 10.14 14.73 10.30
CA PRO A 279 9.34 14.80 9.10
C PRO A 279 8.19 13.79 9.19
N THR A 280 7.07 14.15 8.62
CA THR A 280 6.00 13.18 8.40
C THR A 280 6.49 12.08 7.45
N LEU A 281 5.92 10.88 7.56
CA LEU A 281 6.26 9.83 6.58
C LEU A 281 5.94 10.26 5.15
N GLU A 282 4.94 11.10 4.96
CA GLU A 282 4.58 11.65 3.64
C GLU A 282 5.74 12.48 3.06
N GLU A 283 6.39 13.29 3.87
CA GLU A 283 7.58 14.06 3.48
C GLU A 283 8.79 13.16 3.23
N ILE A 284 8.99 12.11 4.03
CA ILE A 284 10.04 11.10 3.77
C ILE A 284 9.77 10.39 2.45
N PHE A 285 8.52 10.03 2.16
CA PHE A 285 8.16 9.38 0.91
C PHE A 285 8.30 10.31 -0.29
N MET A 286 7.95 11.59 -0.17
CA MET A 286 8.18 12.57 -1.25
C MET A 286 9.65 12.62 -1.65
N HIS A 287 10.57 12.49 -0.68
CA HIS A 287 12.00 12.40 -0.97
C HIS A 287 12.39 11.17 -1.84
N TYR A 288 11.66 10.05 -1.72
CA TYR A 288 11.85 8.90 -2.60
C TYR A 288 11.17 9.09 -3.98
N TYR A 289 10.34 10.12 -4.14
CA TYR A 289 9.62 10.44 -5.38
C TYR A 289 10.29 11.55 -6.21
N GLU A 290 11.16 12.34 -5.62
CA GLU A 290 12.04 13.30 -6.30
C GLU A 290 13.34 12.65 -6.75
#